data_4f9fc85747837dc210eb0fbb92fb3de2
#
_entry.id   4f9fc85747837dc210eb0fbb92fb3de2
#
_cell.length_a   1.000
_cell.length_b   1.000
_cell.length_c   1.000
_cell.angle_alpha   90.00
_cell.angle_beta   90.00
_cell.angle_gamma   90.00
#
_symmetry.space_group_name_H-M   'P 1'
#
loop_
_entity.id
_entity.type
_entity.pdbx_description
1 polymer ?
#
loop_
_entity_poly.entity_id
_entity_poly.type
_entity_poly.pdbx_seq_one_letter_code
_entity_poly.pdbx_strand_id
1 'polypeptide(L)'
;NAINVDNKDHANVNEGVSLPTNLQSDTTQTVPTRITYRDGSIEIVNVPIRTHADKSSIRNALPKLDAQGDTNGKTPLSVTAYNNEMQHLHDEIEAVRRRANEVLSNDRATNTDVANATNNINDVSLKIQHAISLLQNKADNSALVEAKRQLDEATAEQDPTPGMTPATADNYRAKKATAERISSEAQKVIDNGDATVEEIRDEKSKVEEALTALNQAKDDLRADKTELQHKLPELDQRGITEGKKPASITAYNEALGRIQSEIEEAKTKAQEVLNKEKATPAEVKEALDRVKAVLPK
;
A
#
# COMPACT_ATOMS: atom_id res chain seq x y z
N ASN A 1 45.99 37.77 22.17
CA ASN A 1 47.12 38.72 22.16
C ASN A 1 48.33 38.00 21.56
N ALA A 2 48.56 38.17 20.26
CA ALA A 2 49.62 37.51 19.52
C ALA A 2 50.95 38.25 19.60
N ILE A 3 50.97 39.39 20.23
CA ILE A 3 52.19 40.27 20.31
C ILE A 3 52.59 40.50 21.76
N ASN A 4 53.80 40.04 22.09
CA ASN A 4 54.39 40.29 23.38
C ASN A 4 55.45 41.35 23.18
N VAL A 5 55.34 42.43 23.94
CA VAL A 5 56.35 43.52 23.92
C VAL A 5 57.30 43.29 25.09
N ASP A 6 58.55 42.94 24.79
CA ASP A 6 59.60 42.87 25.79
C ASP A 6 59.98 44.23 26.24
N ASN A 7 60.38 44.39 27.51
CA ASN A 7 60.76 45.66 28.15
C ASN A 7 59.59 46.67 28.39
N LYS A 8 58.44 46.16 28.83
CA LYS A 8 57.26 46.95 29.17
C LYS A 8 57.57 48.10 30.17
N ASP A 9 58.62 47.96 30.97
CA ASP A 9 58.99 48.96 31.98
C ASP A 9 59.63 50.20 31.41
N HIS A 10 60.16 50.13 30.21
CA HIS A 10 60.81 51.26 29.49
C HIS A 10 59.94 51.79 28.34
N ALA A 11 58.94 51.07 27.93
CA ALA A 11 58.05 51.48 26.88
C ALA A 11 56.62 51.69 27.39
N ASN A 12 56.09 52.86 27.12
CA ASN A 12 54.65 53.08 27.31
C ASN A 12 53.90 52.47 26.13
N VAL A 13 53.55 51.20 26.25
CA VAL A 13 52.67 50.59 25.30
C VAL A 13 51.26 51.04 25.65
N ASN A 14 50.74 52.01 24.93
CA ASN A 14 49.32 52.29 24.94
C ASN A 14 48.63 51.18 24.12
N GLU A 15 47.44 50.83 24.51
CA GLU A 15 46.59 49.73 23.95
C GLU A 15 46.26 49.89 22.48
N GLY A 16 47.19 50.26 21.63
CA GLY A 16 46.94 50.57 20.23
C GLY A 16 47.66 49.72 19.23
N VAL A 17 47.66 48.38 19.44
CA VAL A 17 48.08 47.46 18.39
C VAL A 17 46.88 47.11 17.59
N SER A 18 46.71 47.67 16.42
CA SER A 18 45.64 47.29 15.50
C SER A 18 46.19 46.34 14.42
N LEU A 19 45.60 45.16 14.30
CA LEU A 19 45.88 44.26 13.22
C LEU A 19 45.04 44.62 11.98
N PRO A 20 45.58 44.46 10.77
CA PRO A 20 44.78 44.64 9.56
C PRO A 20 43.57 43.69 9.54
N THR A 21 42.46 44.18 9.02
CA THR A 21 41.23 43.40 8.91
C THR A 21 41.21 42.41 7.76
N ASN A 22 42.21 42.44 6.86
CA ASN A 22 42.26 41.65 5.62
C ASN A 22 43.37 40.60 5.63
N LEU A 23 43.52 39.86 6.74
CA LEU A 23 44.51 38.78 6.79
C LEU A 23 43.98 37.57 6.01
N GLN A 24 44.82 37.06 5.08
CA GLN A 24 44.50 35.81 4.36
C GLN A 24 44.67 34.60 5.29
N SER A 25 43.84 33.61 5.16
CA SER A 25 43.92 32.39 5.95
C SER A 25 45.15 31.55 5.56
N ASP A 26 45.75 30.86 6.54
CA ASP A 26 46.91 29.96 6.37
C ASP A 26 48.10 30.61 5.66
N THR A 27 48.37 31.83 5.97
CA THR A 27 49.53 32.55 5.43
C THR A 27 50.38 33.13 6.53
N THR A 28 51.70 33.17 6.30
CA THR A 28 52.62 33.94 7.13
C THR A 28 52.76 35.32 6.49
N GLN A 29 52.27 36.32 7.17
CA GLN A 29 52.31 37.71 6.71
C GLN A 29 53.12 38.55 7.67
N THR A 30 53.89 39.50 7.13
CA THR A 30 54.56 40.50 7.92
C THR A 30 53.64 41.71 8.04
N VAL A 31 53.20 41.97 9.26
CA VAL A 31 52.23 43.04 9.56
C VAL A 31 52.94 44.21 10.19
N PRO A 32 52.92 45.40 9.59
CA PRO A 32 53.39 46.60 10.23
C PRO A 32 52.56 46.91 11.48
N THR A 33 53.18 46.85 12.63
CA THR A 33 52.54 47.06 13.93
C THR A 33 53.03 48.35 14.51
N ARG A 34 52.13 49.25 14.89
CA ARG A 34 52.42 50.53 15.49
C ARG A 34 52.50 50.38 17.00
N ILE A 35 53.65 50.73 17.52
CA ILE A 35 53.88 50.85 18.96
C ILE A 35 53.97 52.33 19.31
N THR A 36 53.14 52.79 20.25
CA THR A 36 53.17 54.16 20.74
C THR A 36 53.75 54.17 22.17
N TYR A 37 54.81 54.86 22.37
CA TYR A 37 55.45 54.97 23.67
C TYR A 37 54.86 56.14 24.53
N ARG A 38 55.12 56.12 25.83
CA ARG A 38 54.58 57.14 26.76
C ARG A 38 55.02 58.58 26.46
N ASP A 39 56.16 58.73 25.86
CA ASP A 39 56.68 60.01 25.44
C ASP A 39 56.07 60.55 24.15
N GLY A 40 55.10 59.74 23.57
CA GLY A 40 54.45 60.10 22.34
C GLY A 40 55.18 59.65 21.07
N SER A 41 56.35 59.05 21.21
CA SER A 41 57.09 58.51 20.08
C SER A 41 56.39 57.28 19.52
N ILE A 42 56.56 57.02 18.22
CA ILE A 42 55.92 55.94 17.48
C ILE A 42 57.00 55.13 16.81
N GLU A 43 56.92 53.81 16.97
CA GLU A 43 57.72 52.85 16.23
C GLU A 43 56.81 51.92 15.42
N ILE A 44 57.19 51.63 14.19
CA ILE A 44 56.51 50.62 13.35
C ILE A 44 57.46 49.44 13.29
N VAL A 45 57.00 48.32 13.86
CA VAL A 45 57.70 47.05 13.85
C VAL A 45 56.96 46.05 12.91
N ASN A 46 57.73 45.44 12.05
CA ASN A 46 57.17 44.42 11.19
C ASN A 46 57.10 43.06 11.93
N VAL A 47 55.94 42.63 12.26
CA VAL A 47 55.70 41.37 13.02
C VAL A 47 55.21 40.27 12.09
N PRO A 48 55.92 39.12 12.01
CA PRO A 48 55.44 37.99 11.27
C PRO A 48 54.27 37.37 12.02
N ILE A 49 53.12 37.23 11.35
CA ILE A 49 51.90 36.64 11.90
C ILE A 49 51.49 35.50 10.97
N ARG A 50 51.26 34.36 11.55
CA ARG A 50 50.63 33.23 10.84
C ARG A 50 49.16 33.13 11.26
N THR A 51 48.26 33.19 10.29
CA THR A 51 46.85 32.98 10.50
C THR A 51 46.50 31.49 10.32
N HIS A 52 45.54 31.02 11.08
CA HIS A 52 45.01 29.67 10.89
C HIS A 52 44.26 29.54 9.56
N ALA A 53 44.22 28.33 9.01
CA ALA A 53 43.37 28.00 7.87
C ALA A 53 41.90 28.20 8.22
N ASP A 54 41.13 28.71 7.27
CA ASP A 54 39.68 28.79 7.38
C ASP A 54 39.07 27.36 7.24
N LYS A 55 38.46 26.88 8.30
CA LYS A 55 37.90 25.53 8.37
C LYS A 55 36.38 25.48 8.17
N SER A 56 35.79 26.58 7.74
CA SER A 56 34.32 26.69 7.57
C SER A 56 33.77 25.71 6.56
N SER A 57 34.54 25.41 5.50
CA SER A 57 34.13 24.43 4.48
C SER A 57 33.96 23.03 5.05
N ILE A 58 34.84 22.62 5.98
CA ILE A 58 34.70 21.32 6.68
C ILE A 58 33.47 21.32 7.55
N ARG A 59 33.24 22.35 8.35
CA ARG A 59 32.09 22.45 9.25
C ARG A 59 30.78 22.44 8.48
N ASN A 60 30.74 23.07 7.31
CA ASN A 60 29.56 23.09 6.44
C ASN A 60 29.34 21.76 5.73
N ALA A 61 30.40 21.01 5.43
CA ALA A 61 30.31 19.74 4.74
C ALA A 61 30.00 18.53 5.65
N LEU A 62 30.51 18.52 6.88
CA LEU A 62 30.37 17.42 7.83
C LEU A 62 28.94 16.91 8.01
N PRO A 63 27.90 17.77 8.14
CA PRO A 63 26.53 17.30 8.29
C PRO A 63 26.03 16.47 7.10
N LYS A 64 26.63 16.61 5.93
CA LYS A 64 26.26 15.79 4.75
C LYS A 64 26.52 14.31 4.95
N LEU A 65 27.44 13.95 5.85
CA LEU A 65 27.74 12.55 6.20
C LEU A 65 26.61 11.90 7.02
N ASP A 66 25.73 12.68 7.60
CA ASP A 66 24.61 12.23 8.42
C ASP A 66 23.31 12.05 7.62
N ALA A 67 23.35 12.32 6.31
CA ALA A 67 22.19 12.16 5.46
C ALA A 67 21.72 10.71 5.45
N GLN A 68 20.41 10.52 5.58
CA GLN A 68 19.75 9.22 5.55
C GLN A 68 18.55 9.25 4.61
N GLY A 69 18.27 8.10 4.00
CA GLY A 69 17.06 7.93 3.20
C GLY A 69 15.85 7.62 4.08
N ASP A 70 14.69 8.11 3.66
CA ASP A 70 13.41 7.73 4.26
C ASP A 70 12.97 6.39 3.67
N THR A 71 12.94 5.35 4.51
CA THR A 71 12.54 3.99 4.10
C THR A 71 11.04 3.74 4.16
N ASN A 72 10.26 4.68 4.71
CA ASN A 72 8.82 4.56 4.78
C ASN A 72 8.20 4.56 3.38
N GLY A 73 7.30 3.63 3.13
CA GLY A 73 6.62 3.52 1.85
C GLY A 73 7.51 3.10 0.68
N LYS A 74 8.70 2.57 0.95
CA LYS A 74 9.64 2.06 -0.06
C LYS A 74 9.50 0.55 -0.21
N THR A 75 9.86 0.05 -1.40
CA THR A 75 9.83 -1.38 -1.64
C THR A 75 10.85 -2.10 -0.75
N PRO A 76 10.54 -3.28 -0.19
CA PRO A 76 11.46 -4.05 0.64
C PRO A 76 12.82 -4.33 -0.02
N LEU A 77 12.83 -4.66 -1.32
CA LEU A 77 14.08 -4.89 -2.06
C LEU A 77 14.93 -3.64 -2.16
N SER A 78 14.32 -2.47 -2.39
CA SER A 78 15.06 -1.20 -2.46
C SER A 78 15.60 -0.78 -1.10
N VAL A 79 14.87 -1.05 -0.02
CA VAL A 79 15.34 -0.79 1.35
C VAL A 79 16.55 -1.68 1.66
N THR A 80 16.51 -2.95 1.29
CA THR A 80 17.64 -3.87 1.46
C THR A 80 18.86 -3.39 0.67
N ALA A 81 18.68 -2.98 -0.58
CA ALA A 81 19.77 -2.45 -1.41
C ALA A 81 20.38 -1.18 -0.78
N TYR A 82 19.54 -0.26 -0.32
CA TYR A 82 19.98 0.93 0.39
C TYR A 82 20.77 0.60 1.66
N ASN A 83 20.24 -0.27 2.52
CA ASN A 83 20.91 -0.66 3.76
C ASN A 83 22.25 -1.34 3.50
N ASN A 84 22.33 -2.22 2.50
CA ASN A 84 23.58 -2.89 2.12
C ASN A 84 24.62 -1.88 1.64
N GLU A 85 24.22 -0.92 0.82
CA GLU A 85 25.13 0.12 0.32
C GLU A 85 25.62 1.02 1.45
N MET A 86 24.74 1.43 2.36
CA MET A 86 25.13 2.22 3.53
C MET A 86 26.07 1.46 4.46
N GLN A 87 25.90 0.16 4.60
CA GLN A 87 26.82 -0.68 5.38
C GLN A 87 28.20 -0.76 4.74
N HIS A 88 28.27 -0.90 3.40
CA HIS A 88 29.54 -0.84 2.67
C HIS A 88 30.25 0.50 2.81
N LEU A 89 29.51 1.59 2.91
CA LEU A 89 30.06 2.93 3.07
C LEU A 89 30.47 3.27 4.50
N HIS A 90 30.04 2.48 5.49
CA HIS A 90 30.23 2.80 6.92
C HIS A 90 31.66 3.14 7.28
N ASP A 91 32.61 2.28 6.92
CA ASP A 91 34.02 2.47 7.28
C ASP A 91 34.61 3.68 6.58
N GLU A 92 34.23 3.94 5.33
CA GLU A 92 34.67 5.11 4.57
C GLU A 92 34.12 6.39 5.17
N ILE A 93 32.85 6.40 5.57
CA ILE A 93 32.21 7.54 6.25
C ILE A 93 32.94 7.85 7.56
N GLU A 94 33.20 6.83 8.37
CA GLU A 94 33.88 7.02 9.66
C GLU A 94 35.33 7.48 9.48
N ALA A 95 36.05 6.97 8.47
CA ALA A 95 37.40 7.39 8.17
C ALA A 95 37.46 8.86 7.74
N VAL A 96 36.55 9.29 6.86
CA VAL A 96 36.46 10.69 6.41
C VAL A 96 36.06 11.61 7.54
N ARG A 97 35.11 11.21 8.39
CA ARG A 97 34.68 11.96 9.58
C ARG A 97 35.84 12.14 10.54
N ARG A 98 36.61 11.10 10.83
CA ARG A 98 37.78 11.12 11.71
C ARG A 98 38.84 12.10 11.18
N ARG A 99 39.15 11.98 9.88
CA ARG A 99 40.12 12.86 9.24
C ARG A 99 39.68 14.32 9.28
N ALA A 100 38.44 14.60 9.04
CA ALA A 100 37.88 15.96 9.14
C ALA A 100 38.01 16.52 10.56
N ASN A 101 37.70 15.72 11.57
CA ASN A 101 37.83 16.13 12.97
C ASN A 101 39.30 16.33 13.37
N GLU A 102 40.23 15.53 12.85
CA GLU A 102 41.68 15.76 13.05
C GLU A 102 42.10 17.10 12.47
N VAL A 103 41.67 17.46 11.27
CA VAL A 103 41.97 18.76 10.65
C VAL A 103 41.34 19.90 11.43
N LEU A 104 40.09 19.73 11.90
CA LEU A 104 39.42 20.75 12.73
C LEU A 104 40.18 21.04 14.04
N SER A 105 40.77 20.02 14.65
CA SER A 105 41.50 20.13 15.91
C SER A 105 42.95 20.55 15.72
N ASN A 106 43.48 20.54 14.50
CA ASN A 106 44.88 20.84 14.22
C ASN A 106 45.06 22.32 13.93
N ASP A 107 45.64 23.06 14.86
CA ASP A 107 45.92 24.48 14.69
C ASP A 107 46.95 24.77 13.58
N ARG A 108 47.70 23.76 13.16
CA ARG A 108 48.72 23.87 12.09
C ARG A 108 48.22 23.36 10.76
N ALA A 109 46.94 22.98 10.65
CA ALA A 109 46.38 22.55 9.40
C ALA A 109 46.50 23.62 8.32
N THR A 110 46.85 23.16 7.12
CA THR A 110 47.02 24.06 5.96
C THR A 110 45.70 24.18 5.19
N ASN A 111 45.61 25.18 4.31
CA ASN A 111 44.50 25.31 3.38
C ASN A 111 44.33 24.06 2.51
N THR A 112 45.44 23.38 2.15
CA THR A 112 45.42 22.13 1.42
C THR A 112 44.80 20.99 2.25
N ASP A 113 45.14 20.90 3.52
CA ASP A 113 44.55 19.91 4.44
C ASP A 113 43.03 20.10 4.54
N VAL A 114 42.59 21.35 4.66
CA VAL A 114 41.16 21.70 4.70
C VAL A 114 40.47 21.35 3.39
N ALA A 115 41.07 21.70 2.25
CA ALA A 115 40.51 21.40 0.92
C ALA A 115 40.39 19.91 0.70
N ASN A 116 41.42 19.11 1.05
CA ASN A 116 41.42 17.68 0.91
C ASN A 116 40.34 17.02 1.80
N ALA A 117 40.23 17.45 3.05
CA ALA A 117 39.19 16.94 3.95
C ALA A 117 37.77 17.27 3.45
N THR A 118 37.56 18.50 2.98
CA THR A 118 36.28 18.92 2.40
C THR A 118 35.92 18.13 1.16
N ASN A 119 36.87 17.91 0.25
CA ASN A 119 36.66 17.13 -0.97
C ASN A 119 36.34 15.69 -0.67
N ASN A 120 37.02 15.07 0.30
CA ASN A 120 36.76 13.71 0.72
C ASN A 120 35.36 13.57 1.33
N ILE A 121 34.92 14.54 2.12
CA ILE A 121 33.54 14.58 2.64
C ILE A 121 32.54 14.64 1.48
N ASN A 122 32.77 15.55 0.53
CA ASN A 122 31.86 15.72 -0.60
C ASN A 122 31.79 14.46 -1.48
N ASP A 123 32.93 13.79 -1.71
CA ASP A 123 32.97 12.55 -2.49
C ASP A 123 32.15 11.44 -1.81
N VAL A 124 32.31 11.27 -0.50
CA VAL A 124 31.52 10.31 0.27
C VAL A 124 30.06 10.71 0.32
N SER A 125 29.77 12.01 0.45
CA SER A 125 28.39 12.51 0.39
C SER A 125 27.69 12.14 -0.89
N LEU A 126 28.37 12.19 -2.05
CA LEU A 126 27.83 11.75 -3.32
C LEU A 126 27.50 10.25 -3.31
N LYS A 127 28.36 9.43 -2.69
CA LYS A 127 28.09 7.99 -2.54
C LYS A 127 26.89 7.73 -1.64
N ILE A 128 26.70 8.51 -0.58
CA ILE A 128 25.53 8.43 0.30
C ILE A 128 24.27 8.80 -0.49
N GLN A 129 24.32 9.88 -1.29
CA GLN A 129 23.18 10.28 -2.14
C GLN A 129 22.84 9.22 -3.20
N HIS A 130 23.86 8.55 -3.75
CA HIS A 130 23.64 7.41 -4.64
C HIS A 130 22.91 6.26 -3.92
N ALA A 131 23.34 5.92 -2.70
CA ALA A 131 22.68 4.91 -1.89
C ALA A 131 21.20 5.28 -1.62
N ILE A 132 20.94 6.53 -1.26
CA ILE A 132 19.58 7.05 -1.05
C ILE A 132 18.75 6.95 -2.33
N SER A 133 19.36 7.18 -3.49
CA SER A 133 18.67 7.09 -4.79
C SER A 133 18.23 5.67 -5.17
N LEU A 134 18.74 4.65 -4.49
CA LEU A 134 18.31 3.26 -4.69
C LEU A 134 16.89 3.01 -4.16
N LEU A 135 16.43 3.82 -3.22
CA LEU A 135 15.10 3.68 -2.63
C LEU A 135 14.02 3.95 -3.67
N GLN A 136 13.06 3.05 -3.75
CA GLN A 136 11.93 3.11 -4.69
C GLN A 136 10.61 3.08 -3.92
N ASN A 137 9.69 3.94 -4.33
CA ASN A 137 8.35 3.95 -3.76
C ASN A 137 7.60 2.67 -4.13
N LYS A 138 6.82 2.15 -3.17
CA LYS A 138 5.86 1.08 -3.46
C LYS A 138 4.86 1.56 -4.51
N ALA A 139 4.45 0.64 -5.38
CA ALA A 139 3.36 0.89 -6.30
C ALA A 139 2.04 1.08 -5.54
N ASP A 140 1.17 1.95 -6.04
CA ASP A 140 -0.17 2.16 -5.49
C ASP A 140 -1.05 0.94 -5.80
N ASN A 141 -1.53 0.28 -4.75
CA ASN A 141 -2.40 -0.90 -4.84
C ASN A 141 -3.86 -0.61 -4.41
N SER A 142 -4.23 0.65 -4.19
CA SER A 142 -5.54 1.01 -3.64
C SER A 142 -6.71 0.53 -4.51
N ALA A 143 -6.56 0.57 -5.83
CA ALA A 143 -7.58 0.09 -6.76
C ALA A 143 -7.75 -1.43 -6.69
N LEU A 144 -6.67 -2.19 -6.48
CA LEU A 144 -6.73 -3.64 -6.27
C LEU A 144 -7.39 -3.97 -4.92
N VAL A 145 -7.05 -3.24 -3.86
CA VAL A 145 -7.68 -3.40 -2.54
C VAL A 145 -9.19 -3.21 -2.64
N GLU A 146 -9.65 -2.18 -3.35
CA GLU A 146 -11.08 -1.91 -3.54
C GLU A 146 -11.75 -2.99 -4.40
N ALA A 147 -11.11 -3.44 -5.47
CA ALA A 147 -11.64 -4.53 -6.31
C ALA A 147 -11.79 -5.82 -5.50
N LYS A 148 -10.78 -6.18 -4.69
CA LYS A 148 -10.85 -7.33 -3.79
C LYS A 148 -11.97 -7.19 -2.77
N ARG A 149 -12.15 -6.00 -2.19
CA ARG A 149 -13.24 -5.74 -1.24
C ARG A 149 -14.60 -6.04 -1.85
N GLN A 150 -14.82 -5.59 -3.07
CA GLN A 150 -16.07 -5.85 -3.81
C GLN A 150 -16.27 -7.36 -4.07
N LEU A 151 -15.20 -8.06 -4.44
CA LEU A 151 -15.24 -9.50 -4.65
C LEU A 151 -15.56 -10.25 -3.34
N ASP A 152 -14.92 -9.87 -2.24
CA ASP A 152 -15.14 -10.47 -0.93
C ASP A 152 -16.56 -10.22 -0.42
N GLU A 153 -17.11 -9.05 -0.69
CA GLU A 153 -18.51 -8.73 -0.37
C GLU A 153 -19.47 -9.63 -1.14
N ALA A 154 -19.21 -9.86 -2.40
CA ALA A 154 -20.05 -10.76 -3.24
C ALA A 154 -19.96 -12.22 -2.79
N THR A 155 -18.78 -12.70 -2.39
CA THR A 155 -18.61 -14.09 -1.90
C THR A 155 -19.14 -14.29 -0.48
N ALA A 156 -19.25 -13.22 0.30
CA ALA A 156 -19.79 -13.25 1.66
C ALA A 156 -21.32 -13.18 1.72
N GLU A 157 -21.99 -12.93 0.60
CA GLU A 157 -23.45 -12.92 0.54
C GLU A 157 -24.04 -14.27 0.96
N GLN A 158 -25.26 -14.24 1.47
CA GLN A 158 -25.98 -15.45 1.81
C GLN A 158 -26.05 -16.38 0.60
N ASP A 159 -25.87 -17.69 0.82
CA ASP A 159 -25.90 -18.70 -0.23
C ASP A 159 -27.24 -18.65 -1.00
N PRO A 160 -27.25 -18.32 -2.28
CA PRO A 160 -28.46 -18.24 -3.09
C PRO A 160 -28.87 -19.57 -3.74
N THR A 161 -28.12 -20.65 -3.51
CA THR A 161 -28.32 -21.94 -4.22
C THR A 161 -29.43 -22.83 -3.68
N PRO A 162 -29.90 -22.74 -2.42
CA PRO A 162 -31.00 -23.60 -1.97
C PRO A 162 -32.24 -23.47 -2.85
N GLY A 163 -32.76 -24.61 -3.28
CA GLY A 163 -33.94 -24.68 -4.15
C GLY A 163 -33.68 -24.35 -5.62
N MET A 164 -32.45 -24.16 -6.01
CA MET A 164 -32.06 -23.97 -7.42
C MET A 164 -31.76 -25.29 -8.11
N THR A 165 -31.78 -25.28 -9.45
CA THR A 165 -31.42 -26.49 -10.21
C THR A 165 -29.97 -26.88 -9.91
N PRO A 166 -29.67 -28.22 -9.89
CA PRO A 166 -28.28 -28.66 -9.63
C PRO A 166 -27.26 -28.04 -10.59
N ALA A 167 -27.59 -27.94 -11.88
CA ALA A 167 -26.68 -27.40 -12.88
C ALA A 167 -26.34 -25.94 -12.63
N THR A 168 -27.34 -25.09 -12.35
CA THR A 168 -27.09 -23.65 -12.07
C THR A 168 -26.46 -23.43 -10.70
N ALA A 169 -26.84 -24.21 -9.70
CA ALA A 169 -26.22 -24.16 -8.37
C ALA A 169 -24.75 -24.57 -8.41
N ASP A 170 -24.42 -25.65 -9.13
CA ASP A 170 -23.03 -26.11 -9.27
C ASP A 170 -22.16 -25.08 -10.01
N ASN A 171 -22.70 -24.46 -11.06
CA ASN A 171 -22.00 -23.37 -11.76
C ASN A 171 -21.70 -22.18 -10.83
N TYR A 172 -22.70 -21.77 -10.05
CA TYR A 172 -22.51 -20.69 -9.06
C TYR A 172 -21.43 -21.06 -8.02
N ARG A 173 -21.48 -22.26 -7.45
CA ARG A 173 -20.49 -22.74 -6.50
C ARG A 173 -19.08 -22.78 -7.08
N ALA A 174 -18.96 -23.22 -8.35
CA ALA A 174 -17.67 -23.23 -9.05
C ALA A 174 -17.10 -21.82 -9.24
N LYS A 175 -17.94 -20.86 -9.64
CA LYS A 175 -17.53 -19.45 -9.79
C LYS A 175 -17.19 -18.82 -8.43
N LYS A 176 -17.93 -19.15 -7.38
CA LYS A 176 -17.62 -18.71 -6.02
C LYS A 176 -16.27 -19.25 -5.54
N ALA A 177 -15.99 -20.53 -5.76
CA ALA A 177 -14.71 -21.14 -5.41
C ALA A 177 -13.55 -20.47 -6.16
N THR A 178 -13.72 -20.18 -7.44
CA THR A 178 -12.74 -19.41 -8.23
C THR A 178 -12.55 -18.00 -7.67
N ALA A 179 -13.65 -17.31 -7.33
CA ALA A 179 -13.59 -15.98 -6.75
C ALA A 179 -12.82 -15.97 -5.42
N GLU A 180 -13.06 -16.94 -4.55
CA GLU A 180 -12.35 -17.07 -3.27
C GLU A 180 -10.86 -17.33 -3.48
N ARG A 181 -10.50 -18.16 -4.46
CA ARG A 181 -9.10 -18.41 -4.83
C ARG A 181 -8.42 -17.15 -5.37
N ILE A 182 -9.09 -16.42 -6.26
CA ILE A 182 -8.57 -15.17 -6.81
C ILE A 182 -8.44 -14.10 -5.71
N SER A 183 -9.40 -14.03 -4.79
CA SER A 183 -9.30 -13.12 -3.63
C SER A 183 -8.07 -13.40 -2.78
N SER A 184 -7.78 -14.67 -2.50
CA SER A 184 -6.57 -15.08 -1.77
C SER A 184 -5.29 -14.74 -2.54
N GLU A 185 -5.28 -14.93 -3.85
CA GLU A 185 -4.18 -14.54 -4.73
C GLU A 185 -3.96 -13.02 -4.71
N ALA A 186 -5.04 -12.25 -4.80
CA ALA A 186 -5.00 -10.79 -4.72
C ALA A 186 -4.42 -10.30 -3.38
N GLN A 187 -4.76 -10.97 -2.27
CA GLN A 187 -4.19 -10.62 -0.97
C GLN A 187 -2.67 -10.78 -0.93
N LYS A 188 -2.15 -11.81 -1.58
CA LYS A 188 -0.69 -12.01 -1.69
C LYS A 188 -0.02 -10.89 -2.48
N VAL A 189 -0.64 -10.42 -3.55
CA VAL A 189 -0.14 -9.29 -4.34
C VAL A 189 -0.20 -8.00 -3.51
N ILE A 190 -1.28 -7.77 -2.77
CA ILE A 190 -1.45 -6.60 -1.88
C ILE A 190 -0.36 -6.60 -0.80
N ASP A 191 -0.08 -7.76 -0.21
CA ASP A 191 0.91 -7.91 0.86
C ASP A 191 2.35 -7.87 0.34
N ASN A 192 2.55 -8.04 -0.96
CA ASN A 192 3.87 -7.96 -1.57
C ASN A 192 4.27 -6.50 -1.81
N GLY A 193 5.10 -5.97 -0.93
CA GLY A 193 5.62 -4.59 -1.05
C GLY A 193 6.46 -4.35 -2.30
N ASP A 194 6.95 -5.41 -2.96
CA ASP A 194 7.73 -5.33 -4.20
C ASP A 194 6.90 -5.55 -5.45
N ALA A 195 5.58 -5.70 -5.32
CA ALA A 195 4.69 -5.87 -6.47
C ALA A 195 4.79 -4.68 -7.43
N THR A 196 4.92 -4.98 -8.72
CA THR A 196 5.01 -3.96 -9.76
C THR A 196 3.63 -3.40 -10.11
N VAL A 197 3.61 -2.24 -10.75
CA VAL A 197 2.37 -1.64 -11.28
C VAL A 197 1.64 -2.62 -12.22
N GLU A 198 2.40 -3.35 -13.06
CA GLU A 198 1.83 -4.33 -13.98
C GLU A 198 1.22 -5.53 -13.27
N GLU A 199 1.93 -6.09 -12.27
CA GLU A 199 1.42 -7.20 -11.46
C GLU A 199 0.13 -6.83 -10.74
N ILE A 200 0.06 -5.63 -10.17
CA ILE A 200 -1.12 -5.11 -9.48
C ILE A 200 -2.28 -4.93 -10.47
N ARG A 201 -2.02 -4.38 -11.64
CA ARG A 201 -3.03 -4.17 -12.69
C ARG A 201 -3.58 -5.49 -13.22
N ASP A 202 -2.70 -6.47 -13.48
CA ASP A 202 -3.09 -7.78 -13.98
C ASP A 202 -3.95 -8.52 -12.96
N GLU A 203 -3.57 -8.44 -11.68
CA GLU A 203 -4.35 -9.04 -10.61
C GLU A 203 -5.72 -8.37 -10.43
N LYS A 204 -5.77 -7.04 -10.53
CA LYS A 204 -7.04 -6.30 -10.52
C LYS A 204 -7.98 -6.77 -11.63
N SER A 205 -7.46 -6.98 -12.84
CA SER A 205 -8.25 -7.51 -13.96
C SER A 205 -8.82 -8.89 -13.65
N LYS A 206 -8.02 -9.77 -13.05
CA LYS A 206 -8.49 -11.11 -12.63
C LYS A 206 -9.59 -11.02 -11.58
N VAL A 207 -9.46 -10.13 -10.61
CA VAL A 207 -10.47 -9.90 -9.57
C VAL A 207 -11.78 -9.41 -10.19
N GLU A 208 -11.72 -8.45 -11.10
CA GLU A 208 -12.88 -7.91 -11.80
C GLU A 208 -13.57 -8.96 -12.66
N GLU A 209 -12.81 -9.78 -13.38
CA GLU A 209 -13.33 -10.90 -14.17
C GLU A 209 -14.03 -11.96 -13.29
N ALA A 210 -13.42 -12.28 -12.14
CA ALA A 210 -14.00 -13.21 -11.19
C ALA A 210 -15.33 -12.70 -10.61
N LEU A 211 -15.41 -11.40 -10.31
CA LEU A 211 -16.65 -10.77 -9.84
C LEU A 211 -17.73 -10.80 -10.92
N THR A 212 -17.38 -10.46 -12.14
CA THR A 212 -18.31 -10.51 -13.28
C THR A 212 -18.84 -11.91 -13.49
N ALA A 213 -17.95 -12.92 -13.45
CA ALA A 213 -18.34 -14.33 -13.61
C ALA A 213 -19.26 -14.81 -12.47
N LEU A 214 -18.96 -14.41 -11.23
CA LEU A 214 -19.78 -14.76 -10.08
C LEU A 214 -21.17 -14.13 -10.18
N ASN A 215 -21.27 -12.86 -10.53
CA ASN A 215 -22.54 -12.16 -10.70
C ASN A 215 -23.36 -12.76 -11.84
N GLN A 216 -22.71 -13.15 -12.93
CA GLN A 216 -23.38 -13.83 -14.03
C GLN A 216 -23.93 -15.19 -13.60
N ALA A 217 -23.14 -15.97 -12.86
CA ALA A 217 -23.59 -17.26 -12.35
C ALA A 217 -24.75 -17.12 -11.36
N LYS A 218 -24.77 -16.04 -10.57
CA LYS A 218 -25.90 -15.71 -9.70
C LYS A 218 -27.16 -15.38 -10.49
N ASP A 219 -27.03 -14.60 -11.56
CA ASP A 219 -28.12 -14.28 -12.47
C ASP A 219 -28.66 -15.50 -13.21
N ASP A 220 -27.79 -16.47 -13.49
CA ASP A 220 -28.14 -17.71 -14.21
C ASP A 220 -28.84 -18.73 -13.32
N LEU A 221 -28.90 -18.53 -12.00
CA LEU A 221 -29.59 -19.43 -11.09
C LEU A 221 -31.07 -19.55 -11.46
N ARG A 222 -31.55 -20.76 -11.47
CA ARG A 222 -32.94 -21.07 -11.77
C ARG A 222 -33.52 -22.01 -10.71
N ALA A 223 -34.71 -21.68 -10.23
CA ALA A 223 -35.42 -22.54 -9.28
C ALA A 223 -35.67 -23.91 -9.85
N ASP A 224 -35.51 -24.95 -9.03
CA ASP A 224 -35.83 -26.32 -9.38
C ASP A 224 -37.35 -26.50 -9.33
N LYS A 225 -37.93 -26.68 -10.49
CA LYS A 225 -39.39 -26.86 -10.70
C LYS A 225 -39.77 -28.31 -10.89
N THR A 226 -38.85 -29.26 -10.75
CA THR A 226 -39.05 -30.67 -11.08
C THR A 226 -40.22 -31.28 -10.34
N GLU A 227 -40.27 -31.10 -9.04
CA GLU A 227 -41.37 -31.68 -8.22
C GLU A 227 -42.71 -31.04 -8.58
N LEU A 228 -42.75 -29.72 -8.82
CA LEU A 228 -43.97 -29.03 -9.25
C LEU A 228 -44.44 -29.55 -10.61
N GLN A 229 -43.53 -29.76 -11.56
CA GLN A 229 -43.83 -30.31 -12.88
C GLN A 229 -44.43 -31.71 -12.79
N HIS A 230 -43.96 -32.52 -11.84
CA HIS A 230 -44.45 -33.88 -11.63
C HIS A 230 -45.80 -33.93 -10.90
N LYS A 231 -46.04 -33.01 -9.95
CA LYS A 231 -47.26 -32.97 -9.16
C LYS A 231 -48.45 -32.33 -9.87
N LEU A 232 -48.21 -31.35 -10.74
CA LEU A 232 -49.30 -30.61 -11.40
C LEU A 232 -50.27 -31.52 -12.15
N PRO A 233 -49.84 -32.53 -12.98
CA PRO A 233 -50.76 -33.41 -13.69
C PRO A 233 -51.65 -34.25 -12.76
N GLU A 234 -51.25 -34.50 -11.53
CA GLU A 234 -52.04 -35.26 -10.57
C GLU A 234 -53.37 -34.57 -10.21
N LEU A 235 -53.48 -33.26 -10.41
CA LEU A 235 -54.72 -32.52 -10.21
C LEU A 235 -55.81 -32.88 -11.25
N ASP A 236 -55.43 -33.50 -12.34
CA ASP A 236 -56.35 -33.95 -13.38
C ASP A 236 -56.89 -35.36 -13.16
N GLN A 237 -56.39 -36.04 -12.12
CA GLN A 237 -56.86 -37.35 -11.78
C GLN A 237 -58.34 -37.35 -11.43
N ARG A 238 -59.07 -38.34 -11.90
CA ARG A 238 -60.50 -38.53 -11.62
C ARG A 238 -60.74 -39.94 -11.19
N GLY A 239 -61.72 -40.13 -10.29
CA GLY A 239 -62.17 -41.44 -9.89
C GLY A 239 -62.89 -42.18 -11.02
N ILE A 240 -62.74 -43.51 -11.05
CA ILE A 240 -63.47 -44.35 -11.97
C ILE A 240 -64.85 -44.54 -11.43
N THR A 241 -65.87 -44.11 -12.19
CA THR A 241 -67.26 -44.20 -11.81
C THR A 241 -67.96 -45.41 -12.42
N GLU A 242 -67.38 -46.05 -13.44
CA GLU A 242 -67.89 -47.22 -14.06
C GLU A 242 -68.06 -48.38 -13.06
N GLY A 243 -69.20 -49.01 -13.07
CA GLY A 243 -69.53 -50.14 -12.19
C GLY A 243 -69.77 -49.74 -10.72
N LYS A 244 -69.86 -48.44 -10.40
CA LYS A 244 -70.13 -47.95 -9.06
C LYS A 244 -71.63 -47.71 -8.84
N LYS A 245 -72.06 -47.76 -7.56
CA LYS A 245 -73.43 -47.44 -7.19
C LYS A 245 -73.77 -45.96 -7.49
N PRO A 246 -74.99 -45.66 -7.99
CA PRO A 246 -75.39 -44.29 -8.34
C PRO A 246 -75.20 -43.30 -7.17
N ALA A 247 -75.53 -43.66 -5.94
CA ALA A 247 -75.37 -42.82 -4.79
C ALA A 247 -73.89 -42.46 -4.50
N SER A 248 -72.97 -43.42 -4.73
CA SER A 248 -71.56 -43.18 -4.57
C SER A 248 -70.99 -42.30 -5.69
N ILE A 249 -71.49 -42.40 -6.88
CA ILE A 249 -71.15 -41.57 -8.04
C ILE A 249 -71.60 -40.13 -7.76
N THR A 250 -72.82 -39.92 -7.25
CA THR A 250 -73.36 -38.62 -6.89
C THR A 250 -72.52 -37.95 -5.80
N ALA A 251 -72.23 -38.72 -4.75
CA ALA A 251 -71.40 -38.23 -3.65
C ALA A 251 -69.97 -37.77 -4.10
N TYR A 252 -69.38 -38.57 -5.00
CA TYR A 252 -68.10 -38.27 -5.61
C TYR A 252 -68.18 -37.00 -6.44
N ASN A 253 -69.12 -36.82 -7.31
CA ASN A 253 -69.27 -35.65 -8.18
C ASN A 253 -69.55 -34.37 -7.37
N GLU A 254 -70.33 -34.45 -6.30
CA GLU A 254 -70.61 -33.38 -5.40
C GLU A 254 -69.30 -32.93 -4.65
N ALA A 255 -68.53 -33.89 -4.16
CA ALA A 255 -67.25 -33.63 -3.50
C ALA A 255 -66.26 -32.98 -4.47
N LEU A 256 -66.19 -33.55 -5.69
CA LEU A 256 -65.30 -32.95 -6.73
C LEU A 256 -65.74 -31.54 -7.10
N GLY A 257 -67.07 -31.26 -7.21
CA GLY A 257 -67.54 -29.89 -7.46
C GLY A 257 -67.20 -28.90 -6.38
N ARG A 258 -67.18 -29.34 -5.11
CA ARG A 258 -66.80 -28.47 -3.97
C ARG A 258 -65.34 -28.02 -4.01
N ILE A 259 -64.42 -28.85 -4.52
CA ILE A 259 -62.99 -28.53 -4.58
C ILE A 259 -62.55 -28.00 -5.94
N GLN A 260 -63.47 -27.90 -6.91
CA GLN A 260 -63.11 -27.49 -8.28
C GLN A 260 -62.42 -26.14 -8.36
N SER A 261 -62.89 -25.15 -7.58
CA SER A 261 -62.26 -23.84 -7.51
C SER A 261 -60.82 -23.90 -6.97
N GLU A 262 -60.57 -24.72 -5.94
CA GLU A 262 -59.25 -24.91 -5.39
C GLU A 262 -58.32 -25.59 -6.39
N ILE A 263 -58.82 -26.56 -7.17
CA ILE A 263 -58.07 -27.23 -8.24
C ILE A 263 -57.66 -26.22 -9.29
N GLU A 264 -58.58 -25.38 -9.78
CA GLU A 264 -58.29 -24.40 -10.80
C GLU A 264 -57.31 -23.32 -10.32
N GLU A 265 -57.45 -22.84 -9.08
CA GLU A 265 -56.52 -21.90 -8.50
C GLU A 265 -55.12 -22.51 -8.38
N ALA A 266 -54.98 -23.72 -7.91
CA ALA A 266 -53.70 -24.40 -7.78
C ALA A 266 -53.03 -24.63 -9.15
N LYS A 267 -53.81 -25.04 -10.17
CA LYS A 267 -53.32 -25.17 -11.55
C LYS A 267 -52.83 -23.85 -12.11
N THR A 268 -53.62 -22.79 -11.99
CA THR A 268 -53.27 -21.47 -12.50
C THR A 268 -51.98 -20.98 -11.88
N LYS A 269 -51.86 -21.05 -10.56
CA LYS A 269 -50.65 -20.64 -9.83
C LYS A 269 -49.44 -21.46 -10.24
N ALA A 270 -49.59 -22.76 -10.34
CA ALA A 270 -48.50 -23.65 -10.75
C ALA A 270 -48.00 -23.34 -12.16
N GLN A 271 -48.94 -23.12 -13.12
CA GLN A 271 -48.56 -22.78 -14.48
C GLN A 271 -47.89 -21.41 -14.59
N GLU A 272 -48.37 -20.41 -13.84
CA GLU A 272 -47.68 -19.10 -13.76
C GLU A 272 -46.24 -19.25 -13.30
N VAL A 273 -45.99 -20.03 -12.25
CA VAL A 273 -44.65 -20.28 -11.72
C VAL A 273 -43.79 -21.07 -12.71
N LEU A 274 -44.34 -22.09 -13.32
CA LEU A 274 -43.65 -22.92 -14.33
C LEU A 274 -43.22 -22.08 -15.55
N ASN A 275 -44.04 -21.13 -15.94
CA ASN A 275 -43.74 -20.23 -17.07
C ASN A 275 -42.87 -19.04 -16.71
N LYS A 276 -42.67 -18.76 -15.44
CA LYS A 276 -41.83 -17.66 -14.96
C LYS A 276 -40.39 -18.10 -14.96
N GLU A 277 -39.59 -17.54 -15.88
CA GLU A 277 -38.17 -17.93 -16.03
C GLU A 277 -37.38 -17.71 -14.76
N LYS A 278 -37.57 -16.60 -14.08
CA LYS A 278 -36.87 -16.25 -12.82
C LYS A 278 -37.74 -16.43 -11.58
N ALA A 279 -38.56 -17.44 -11.54
CA ALA A 279 -39.30 -17.79 -10.35
C ALA A 279 -38.33 -18.04 -9.18
N THR A 280 -38.70 -17.56 -8.00
CA THR A 280 -37.92 -17.82 -6.78
C THR A 280 -38.23 -19.24 -6.24
N PRO A 281 -37.31 -19.86 -5.49
CA PRO A 281 -37.61 -21.10 -4.77
C PRO A 281 -38.82 -20.98 -3.85
N ALA A 282 -39.06 -19.84 -3.25
CA ALA A 282 -40.26 -19.59 -2.42
C ALA A 282 -41.53 -19.61 -3.22
N GLU A 283 -41.55 -19.03 -4.42
CA GLU A 283 -42.71 -19.08 -5.34
C GLU A 283 -43.02 -20.52 -5.79
N VAL A 284 -41.96 -21.29 -6.12
CA VAL A 284 -42.09 -22.70 -6.47
C VAL A 284 -42.65 -23.50 -5.30
N LYS A 285 -42.15 -23.30 -4.10
CA LYS A 285 -42.62 -23.97 -2.88
C LYS A 285 -44.08 -23.67 -2.58
N GLU A 286 -44.47 -22.40 -2.67
CA GLU A 286 -45.87 -21.98 -2.45
C GLU A 286 -46.81 -22.64 -3.45
N ALA A 287 -46.47 -22.66 -4.73
CA ALA A 287 -47.29 -23.30 -5.76
C ALA A 287 -47.37 -24.82 -5.52
N LEU A 288 -46.27 -25.48 -5.16
CA LEU A 288 -46.21 -26.89 -4.83
C LEU A 288 -47.06 -27.22 -3.61
N ASP A 289 -46.99 -26.42 -2.56
CA ASP A 289 -47.76 -26.61 -1.32
C ASP A 289 -49.29 -26.52 -1.61
N ARG A 290 -49.70 -25.60 -2.48
CA ARG A 290 -51.11 -25.50 -2.91
C ARG A 290 -51.56 -26.74 -3.64
N VAL A 291 -50.74 -27.25 -4.55
CA VAL A 291 -51.05 -28.49 -5.28
C VAL A 291 -51.17 -29.67 -4.31
N LYS A 292 -50.22 -29.83 -3.41
CA LYS A 292 -50.24 -30.89 -2.41
C LYS A 292 -51.42 -30.80 -1.45
N ALA A 293 -51.86 -29.58 -1.11
CA ALA A 293 -53.00 -29.36 -0.21
C ALA A 293 -54.34 -29.82 -0.84
N VAL A 294 -54.46 -29.74 -2.17
CA VAL A 294 -55.69 -30.13 -2.89
C VAL A 294 -55.74 -31.64 -3.19
N LEU A 295 -54.58 -32.27 -3.45
CA LEU A 295 -54.51 -33.69 -3.85
C LEU A 295 -55.18 -34.68 -2.88
N PRO A 296 -55.08 -34.53 -1.55
CA PRO A 296 -55.74 -35.46 -0.62
C PRO A 296 -57.27 -35.33 -0.55
N LYS A 297 -57.83 -34.23 -1.06
CA LYS A 297 -59.28 -33.97 -1.04
C LYS A 297 -60.03 -34.70 -2.13
#